data_06d3d74f45407302d52ac04e07021f6b
#
_entry.id   06d3d74f45407302d52ac04e07021f6b
#
_cell.length_a   1.000
_cell.length_b   1.000
_cell.length_c   1.000
_cell.angle_alpha   90.00
_cell.angle_beta   90.00
_cell.angle_gamma   90.00
#
_symmetry.space_group_name_H-M   'P 1'
#
loop_
_entity.id
_entity.type
_entity.pdbx_description
1 polymer ?
#
loop_
_entity_poly.entity_id
_entity_poly.type
_entity_poly.pdbx_seq_one_letter_code
_entity_poly.pdbx_strand_id
1 'polypeptide(L)'
;MLQATTSDKQRLVGVTLDASSLGGGSADQEHERAVAIYDLIERNRFALPGHDGGPYLAHLAVVERRLAFEIKEADGAPVVTHHLSLTPFRRIVKDYAMVCESYYAAIRTATPSQIEAIDMGRRGLHDEAAGILVDRLASKVEIDFDTARRLFTLIYALHWKG
;
A
#
# COMPACT_ATOMS: atom_id res chain seq x y z
N MET A 1 10.84 18.92 -20.70
CA MET A 1 11.23 17.80 -21.56
C MET A 1 12.01 16.76 -20.81
N LEU A 2 13.23 17.08 -20.42
CA LEU A 2 14.05 16.15 -19.64
C LEU A 2 13.42 15.80 -18.30
N GLN A 3 12.74 16.74 -17.68
CA GLN A 3 12.07 16.51 -16.41
C GLN A 3 10.92 15.53 -16.54
N ALA A 4 10.15 15.62 -17.62
CA ALA A 4 9.05 14.69 -17.87
C ALA A 4 9.59 13.26 -18.05
N THR A 5 10.70 13.10 -18.78
CA THR A 5 11.33 11.80 -18.99
C THR A 5 11.81 11.21 -17.67
N THR A 6 12.40 12.03 -16.79
CA THR A 6 12.87 11.59 -15.47
C THR A 6 11.69 11.17 -14.58
N SER A 7 10.61 11.96 -14.61
CA SER A 7 9.39 11.64 -13.85
C SER A 7 8.78 10.33 -14.30
N ASP A 8 8.79 10.05 -15.61
CA ASP A 8 8.21 8.83 -16.15
C ASP A 8 8.94 7.58 -15.68
N LYS A 9 10.21 7.69 -15.35
CA LYS A 9 10.99 6.57 -14.83
C LYS A 9 10.74 6.34 -13.34
N GLN A 10 10.42 7.38 -12.61
CA GLN A 10 10.28 7.31 -11.14
C GLN A 10 8.87 6.94 -10.76
N ARG A 11 8.45 5.76 -11.20
CA ARG A 11 7.10 5.27 -10.91
C ARG A 11 7.04 3.75 -10.99
N LEU A 12 5.98 3.20 -10.39
CA LEU A 12 5.62 1.81 -10.52
C LEU A 12 4.69 1.64 -11.73
N VAL A 13 4.99 0.66 -12.56
CA VAL A 13 4.13 0.29 -13.69
C VAL A 13 3.45 -1.05 -13.48
N GLY A 14 3.78 -1.76 -12.41
CA GLY A 14 3.11 -2.99 -12.03
C GLY A 14 3.34 -3.30 -10.57
N VAL A 15 2.32 -3.85 -9.91
CA VAL A 15 2.40 -4.31 -8.52
C VAL A 15 1.70 -5.65 -8.43
N THR A 16 2.36 -6.61 -7.82
CA THR A 16 1.77 -7.92 -7.55
C THR A 16 1.88 -8.25 -6.07
N LEU A 17 0.93 -9.04 -5.59
CA LEU A 17 0.90 -9.51 -4.21
C LEU A 17 1.09 -11.02 -4.21
N ASP A 18 1.90 -11.51 -3.28
CA ASP A 18 2.12 -12.94 -3.15
C ASP A 18 0.82 -13.63 -2.72
N ALA A 19 0.36 -14.58 -3.52
CA ALA A 19 -0.91 -15.26 -3.28
C ALA A 19 -0.93 -15.98 -1.93
N SER A 20 0.19 -16.57 -1.52
CA SER A 20 0.27 -17.28 -0.25
C SER A 20 0.25 -16.34 0.96
N SER A 21 0.55 -15.06 0.76
CA SER A 21 0.50 -14.06 1.81
C SER A 21 -0.89 -13.44 1.97
N LEU A 22 -1.77 -13.63 0.99
CA LEU A 22 -3.13 -13.10 1.05
C LEU A 22 -3.99 -14.01 1.92
N GLY A 23 -4.77 -13.40 2.81
CA GLY A 23 -5.76 -14.12 3.59
C GLY A 23 -7.07 -14.20 2.84
N GLY A 24 -8.03 -14.92 3.43
CA GLY A 24 -9.38 -14.91 2.90
C GLY A 24 -10.05 -13.59 3.27
N GLY A 25 -10.23 -12.72 2.31
CA GLY A 25 -10.96 -11.48 2.52
C GLY A 25 -12.38 -11.59 2.02
N SER A 26 -13.22 -10.64 2.41
CA SER A 26 -14.57 -10.51 1.87
C SER A 26 -14.51 -10.01 0.43
N ALA A 27 -15.64 -10.09 -0.28
CA ALA A 27 -15.74 -9.54 -1.62
C ALA A 27 -15.45 -8.03 -1.63
N ASP A 28 -15.88 -7.33 -0.59
CA ASP A 28 -15.62 -5.89 -0.46
C ASP A 28 -14.13 -5.61 -0.31
N GLN A 29 -13.43 -6.42 0.46
CA GLN A 29 -11.98 -6.28 0.66
C GLN A 29 -11.21 -6.59 -0.63
N GLU A 30 -11.62 -7.61 -1.37
CA GLU A 30 -11.01 -7.94 -2.66
C GLU A 30 -11.20 -6.81 -3.67
N HIS A 31 -12.38 -6.21 -3.67
CA HIS A 31 -12.67 -5.08 -4.54
C HIS A 31 -11.81 -3.87 -4.17
N GLU A 32 -11.70 -3.56 -2.88
CA GLU A 32 -10.86 -2.46 -2.39
C GLU A 32 -9.40 -2.65 -2.81
N ARG A 33 -8.90 -3.87 -2.70
CA ARG A 33 -7.53 -4.19 -3.11
C ARG A 33 -7.34 -3.96 -4.60
N ALA A 34 -8.28 -4.44 -5.42
CA ALA A 34 -8.20 -4.28 -6.87
C ALA A 34 -8.22 -2.81 -7.27
N VAL A 35 -9.06 -2.01 -6.62
CA VAL A 35 -9.15 -0.57 -6.87
C VAL A 35 -7.84 0.11 -6.45
N ALA A 36 -7.28 -0.30 -5.31
CA ALA A 36 -6.01 0.26 -4.83
C ALA A 36 -4.86 0.00 -5.81
N ILE A 37 -4.79 -1.21 -6.36
CA ILE A 37 -3.78 -1.53 -7.36
C ILE A 37 -3.96 -0.67 -8.61
N TYR A 38 -5.18 -0.59 -9.11
CA TYR A 38 -5.50 0.21 -10.29
C TYR A 38 -5.10 1.68 -10.09
N ASP A 39 -5.53 2.27 -8.98
CA ASP A 39 -5.24 3.67 -8.67
C ASP A 39 -3.73 3.90 -8.51
N LEU A 40 -3.05 2.96 -7.87
CA LEU A 40 -1.61 3.04 -7.67
C LEU A 40 -0.86 3.07 -9.00
N ILE A 41 -1.22 2.16 -9.90
CA ILE A 41 -0.53 2.06 -11.20
C ILE A 41 -0.82 3.29 -12.06
N GLU A 42 -2.03 3.81 -11.99
CA GLU A 42 -2.42 4.96 -12.79
C GLU A 42 -1.66 6.22 -12.39
N ARG A 43 -1.41 6.40 -11.09
CA ARG A 43 -0.73 7.59 -10.61
C ARG A 43 0.07 7.29 -9.34
N ASN A 44 1.37 7.41 -9.45
CA ASN A 44 2.26 7.22 -8.31
C ASN A 44 3.60 7.88 -8.54
N ARG A 45 4.37 8.02 -7.46
CA ARG A 45 5.77 8.39 -7.52
C ARG A 45 6.56 7.36 -6.75
N PHE A 46 7.55 6.78 -7.40
CA PHE A 46 8.36 5.72 -6.81
C PHE A 46 9.78 5.82 -7.36
N ALA A 47 10.71 6.16 -6.51
CA ALA A 47 12.11 6.31 -6.89
C ALA A 47 13.01 5.57 -5.91
N LEU A 48 14.12 5.08 -6.40
CA LEU A 48 15.13 4.44 -5.57
C LEU A 48 16.34 5.37 -5.45
N PRO A 49 16.64 5.87 -4.24
CA PRO A 49 17.78 6.76 -4.05
C PRO A 49 19.07 6.11 -4.53
N GLY A 50 19.81 6.85 -5.34
CA GLY A 50 21.10 6.36 -5.85
C GLY A 50 21.00 5.38 -7.02
N HIS A 51 19.80 5.09 -7.51
CA HIS A 51 19.60 4.18 -8.63
C HIS A 51 19.00 4.96 -9.81
N ASP A 52 19.68 4.92 -10.93
CA ASP A 52 19.23 5.60 -12.15
C ASP A 52 18.57 4.60 -13.09
N GLY A 53 17.36 4.24 -12.78
CA GLY A 53 16.59 3.29 -13.55
C GLY A 53 15.10 3.56 -13.44
N GLY A 54 14.31 2.54 -13.72
CA GLY A 54 12.88 2.64 -13.74
C GLY A 54 12.34 2.74 -15.15
N PRO A 55 11.02 2.73 -15.33
CA PRO A 55 10.03 2.50 -14.27
C PRO A 55 10.15 1.10 -13.66
N TYR A 56 9.44 0.87 -12.57
CA TYR A 56 9.67 -0.31 -11.74
C TYR A 56 8.44 -1.20 -11.62
N LEU A 57 8.70 -2.47 -11.29
CA LEU A 57 7.71 -3.42 -10.84
C LEU A 57 7.97 -3.71 -9.36
N ALA A 58 6.92 -3.90 -8.59
CA ALA A 58 7.04 -4.27 -7.19
C ALA A 58 6.25 -5.54 -6.92
N HIS A 59 6.82 -6.43 -6.12
CA HIS A 59 6.14 -7.63 -5.62
C HIS A 59 6.18 -7.59 -4.10
N LEU A 60 5.03 -7.73 -3.47
CA LEU A 60 4.89 -7.65 -2.02
C LEU A 60 4.51 -9.00 -1.45
N ALA A 61 5.24 -9.43 -0.43
CA ALA A 61 4.96 -10.66 0.29
C ALA A 61 5.22 -10.46 1.78
N VAL A 62 4.57 -11.24 2.61
CA VAL A 62 4.87 -11.27 4.04
C VAL A 62 5.64 -12.56 4.32
N VAL A 63 6.86 -12.42 4.80
CA VAL A 63 7.75 -13.53 5.13
C VAL A 63 8.29 -13.30 6.53
N GLU A 64 7.98 -14.21 7.45
CA GLU A 64 8.47 -14.15 8.83
C GLU A 64 8.20 -12.79 9.51
N ARG A 65 6.96 -12.30 9.37
CA ARG A 65 6.51 -11.04 9.96
C ARG A 65 7.21 -9.80 9.38
N ARG A 66 7.81 -9.95 8.22
CA ARG A 66 8.41 -8.84 7.48
C ARG A 66 7.75 -8.71 6.13
N LEU A 67 7.65 -7.48 5.68
CA LEU A 67 7.22 -7.21 4.31
C LEU A 67 8.46 -7.36 3.42
N ALA A 68 8.42 -8.32 2.49
CA ALA A 68 9.42 -8.43 1.46
C ALA A 68 8.95 -7.57 0.28
N PHE A 69 9.70 -6.53 0.00
CA PHE A 69 9.38 -5.56 -1.04
C PHE A 69 10.41 -5.77 -2.17
N GLU A 70 10.05 -6.61 -3.12
CA GLU A 70 10.92 -6.95 -4.24
C GLU A 70 10.70 -5.97 -5.38
N ILE A 71 11.77 -5.32 -5.80
CA ILE A 71 11.71 -4.29 -6.84
C ILE A 71 12.51 -4.74 -8.06
N LYS A 72 11.91 -4.64 -9.22
CA LYS A 72 12.51 -4.99 -10.50
C LYS A 72 12.33 -3.85 -11.49
N GLU A 73 13.19 -3.83 -12.53
CA GLU A 73 12.96 -2.98 -13.68
C GLU A 73 11.72 -3.46 -14.45
N ALA A 74 11.18 -2.61 -15.31
CA ALA A 74 9.99 -2.97 -16.08
C ALA A 74 10.19 -4.18 -16.97
N ASP A 75 11.42 -4.49 -17.36
CA ASP A 75 11.74 -5.67 -18.16
C ASP A 75 11.92 -6.94 -17.30
N GLY A 76 11.76 -6.82 -15.99
CA GLY A 76 11.88 -7.94 -15.07
C GLY A 76 13.24 -8.11 -14.45
N ALA A 77 14.24 -7.31 -14.80
CA ALA A 77 15.56 -7.41 -14.22
C ALA A 77 15.52 -7.05 -12.72
N PRO A 78 16.05 -7.90 -11.84
CA PRO A 78 16.03 -7.61 -10.40
C PRO A 78 16.87 -6.38 -10.06
N VAL A 79 16.36 -5.56 -9.15
CA VAL A 79 17.08 -4.38 -8.66
C VAL A 79 17.46 -4.59 -7.19
N VAL A 80 16.46 -4.74 -6.32
CA VAL A 80 16.70 -4.88 -4.89
C VAL A 80 15.45 -5.48 -4.23
N THR A 81 15.67 -6.18 -3.10
CA THR A 81 14.58 -6.59 -2.23
C THR A 81 14.81 -5.96 -0.86
N HIS A 82 13.86 -5.15 -0.41
CA HIS A 82 13.89 -4.58 0.93
C HIS A 82 13.01 -5.40 1.85
N HIS A 83 13.48 -5.61 3.07
CA HIS A 83 12.70 -6.27 4.11
C HIS A 83 12.34 -5.24 5.17
N LEU A 84 11.04 -5.03 5.34
CA LEU A 84 10.52 -4.04 6.26
C LEU A 84 9.81 -4.74 7.40
N SER A 85 10.21 -4.44 8.64
CA SER A 85 9.52 -4.99 9.80
C SER A 85 8.08 -4.48 9.82
N LEU A 86 7.12 -5.38 10.04
CA LEU A 86 5.72 -5.01 10.16
C LEU A 86 5.32 -4.67 11.59
N THR A 87 6.23 -4.81 12.55
CA THR A 87 5.97 -4.48 13.95
C THR A 87 5.45 -3.05 14.13
N PRO A 88 6.02 -2.02 13.49
CA PRO A 88 5.49 -0.66 13.64
C PRO A 88 4.05 -0.49 13.16
N PHE A 89 3.56 -1.42 12.34
CA PHE A 89 2.21 -1.35 11.77
C PHE A 89 1.18 -2.17 12.54
N ARG A 90 1.58 -2.98 13.52
CA ARG A 90 0.66 -3.91 14.21
C ARG A 90 -0.54 -3.20 14.80
N ARG A 91 -0.30 -2.12 15.54
CA ARG A 91 -1.38 -1.38 16.18
C ARG A 91 -2.29 -0.73 15.17
N ILE A 92 -1.72 -0.04 14.19
CA ILE A 92 -2.51 0.69 13.20
C ILE A 92 -3.30 -0.26 12.31
N VAL A 93 -2.74 -1.41 11.96
CA VAL A 93 -3.45 -2.43 11.19
C VAL A 93 -4.65 -2.95 11.97
N LYS A 94 -4.48 -3.20 13.27
CA LYS A 94 -5.57 -3.67 14.12
C LYS A 94 -6.67 -2.61 14.22
N ASP A 95 -6.29 -1.37 14.49
CA ASP A 95 -7.25 -0.26 14.62
C ASP A 95 -7.97 -0.02 13.30
N TYR A 96 -7.24 -0.08 12.20
CA TYR A 96 -7.82 0.10 10.87
C TYR A 96 -8.82 -1.01 10.54
N ALA A 97 -8.49 -2.26 10.87
CA ALA A 97 -9.40 -3.39 10.67
C ALA A 97 -10.71 -3.18 11.42
N MET A 98 -10.63 -2.70 12.66
CA MET A 98 -11.83 -2.45 13.47
C MET A 98 -12.70 -1.35 12.87
N VAL A 99 -12.10 -0.26 12.41
CA VAL A 99 -12.88 0.84 11.84
C VAL A 99 -13.47 0.47 10.48
N CYS A 100 -12.76 -0.33 9.68
CA CYS A 100 -13.31 -0.84 8.42
C CYS A 100 -14.55 -1.72 8.66
N GLU A 101 -14.47 -2.59 9.66
CA GLU A 101 -15.60 -3.43 10.04
C GLU A 101 -16.80 -2.58 10.47
N SER A 102 -16.55 -1.56 11.28
CA SER A 102 -17.59 -0.62 11.70
C SER A 102 -18.19 0.11 10.50
N TYR A 103 -17.36 0.49 9.54
CA TYR A 103 -17.83 1.18 8.35
C TYR A 103 -18.77 0.30 7.52
N TYR A 104 -18.38 -0.94 7.25
CA TYR A 104 -19.21 -1.85 6.47
C TYR A 104 -20.53 -2.19 7.18
N ALA A 105 -20.51 -2.28 8.49
CA ALA A 105 -21.76 -2.46 9.25
C ALA A 105 -22.64 -1.21 9.16
N ALA A 106 -22.05 -0.03 9.27
CA ALA A 106 -22.77 1.23 9.31
C ALA A 106 -23.47 1.57 7.98
N ILE A 107 -22.85 1.27 6.84
CA ILE A 107 -23.44 1.60 5.54
C ILE A 107 -24.78 0.91 5.30
N ARG A 108 -25.10 -0.11 6.07
CA ARG A 108 -26.35 -0.85 5.94
C ARG A 108 -27.48 -0.26 6.77
N THR A 109 -27.16 0.30 7.93
CA THR A 109 -28.20 0.67 8.91
C THR A 109 -28.05 2.03 9.54
N ALA A 110 -26.89 2.66 9.44
CA ALA A 110 -26.61 3.93 10.11
C ALA A 110 -27.09 5.13 9.30
N THR A 111 -27.20 6.27 9.96
CA THR A 111 -27.54 7.52 9.28
C THR A 111 -26.36 8.04 8.46
N PRO A 112 -26.60 8.86 7.44
CA PRO A 112 -25.50 9.45 6.66
C PRO A 112 -24.46 10.17 7.50
N SER A 113 -24.84 10.87 8.55
CA SER A 113 -23.87 11.59 9.37
C SER A 113 -23.02 10.63 10.21
N GLN A 114 -23.59 9.51 10.66
CA GLN A 114 -22.84 8.49 11.38
C GLN A 114 -21.84 7.79 10.46
N ILE A 115 -22.27 7.49 9.24
CA ILE A 115 -21.39 6.87 8.23
C ILE A 115 -20.22 7.81 7.94
N GLU A 116 -20.49 9.09 7.76
CA GLU A 116 -19.45 10.08 7.49
C GLU A 116 -18.44 10.17 8.63
N ALA A 117 -18.91 10.14 9.88
CA ALA A 117 -18.02 10.18 11.04
C ALA A 117 -17.10 8.98 11.09
N ILE A 118 -17.62 7.79 10.82
CA ILE A 118 -16.82 6.57 10.79
C ILE A 118 -15.80 6.62 9.63
N ASP A 119 -16.24 7.11 8.48
CA ASP A 119 -15.36 7.24 7.32
C ASP A 119 -14.22 8.23 7.57
N MET A 120 -14.48 9.32 8.27
CA MET A 120 -13.44 10.27 8.67
C MET A 120 -12.40 9.60 9.57
N GLY A 121 -12.85 8.77 10.53
CA GLY A 121 -11.96 8.00 11.38
C GLY A 121 -11.11 7.03 10.59
N ARG A 122 -11.72 6.36 9.62
CA ARG A 122 -11.02 5.42 8.74
C ARG A 122 -9.92 6.12 7.94
N ARG A 123 -10.25 7.28 7.37
CA ARG A 123 -9.27 8.08 6.62
C ARG A 123 -8.13 8.57 7.49
N GLY A 124 -8.42 8.96 8.74
CA GLY A 124 -7.40 9.40 9.67
C GLY A 124 -6.40 8.31 9.99
N LEU A 125 -6.89 7.09 10.23
CA LEU A 125 -6.01 5.94 10.46
C LEU A 125 -5.21 5.59 9.22
N HIS A 126 -5.83 5.67 8.06
CA HIS A 126 -5.16 5.41 6.79
C HIS A 126 -4.02 6.41 6.56
N ASP A 127 -4.25 7.67 6.85
CA ASP A 127 -3.24 8.72 6.72
C ASP A 127 -2.10 8.52 7.71
N GLU A 128 -2.42 8.12 8.95
CA GLU A 128 -1.40 7.82 9.95
C GLU A 128 -0.50 6.66 9.49
N ALA A 129 -1.11 5.61 8.96
CA ALA A 129 -0.37 4.46 8.44
C ALA A 129 0.51 4.84 7.25
N ALA A 130 0.01 5.71 6.36
CA ALA A 130 0.79 6.19 5.24
C ALA A 130 2.02 6.97 5.71
N GLY A 131 1.87 7.79 6.77
CA GLY A 131 2.98 8.51 7.36
C GLY A 131 4.05 7.58 7.92
N ILE A 132 3.63 6.52 8.61
CA ILE A 132 4.56 5.50 9.12
C ILE A 132 5.31 4.85 7.95
N LEU A 133 4.60 4.53 6.89
CA LEU A 133 5.20 3.88 5.73
C LEU A 133 6.25 4.78 5.06
N VAL A 134 5.94 6.05 4.86
CA VAL A 134 6.90 7.01 4.31
C VAL A 134 8.17 7.04 5.17
N ASP A 135 8.00 7.13 6.48
CA ASP A 135 9.14 7.22 7.39
C ASP A 135 9.99 5.94 7.37
N ARG A 136 9.34 4.79 7.35
CA ARG A 136 10.06 3.51 7.38
C ARG A 136 10.78 3.21 6.05
N LEU A 137 10.30 3.76 4.96
CA LEU A 137 10.92 3.56 3.64
C LEU A 137 11.89 4.68 3.24
N ALA A 138 11.99 5.75 4.02
CA ALA A 138 12.67 6.99 3.63
C ALA A 138 14.07 6.83 3.07
N SER A 139 14.87 5.90 3.59
CA SER A 139 16.23 5.67 3.10
C SER A 139 16.30 4.65 1.97
N LYS A 140 15.21 3.97 1.69
CA LYS A 140 15.16 2.86 0.73
C LYS A 140 14.40 3.22 -0.53
N VAL A 141 13.29 3.92 -0.38
CA VAL A 141 12.38 4.26 -1.47
C VAL A 141 11.81 5.64 -1.22
N GLU A 142 11.76 6.46 -2.26
CA GLU A 142 11.09 7.75 -2.20
C GLU A 142 9.72 7.64 -2.84
N ILE A 143 8.68 7.88 -2.04
CA ILE A 143 7.29 7.86 -2.48
C ILE A 143 6.59 9.10 -1.96
N ASP A 144 5.57 9.56 -2.69
CA ASP A 144 4.74 10.64 -2.18
C ASP A 144 3.67 10.06 -1.24
N PHE A 145 2.95 10.94 -0.57
CA PHE A 145 1.97 10.53 0.44
C PHE A 145 0.83 9.71 -0.16
N ASP A 146 0.32 10.10 -1.32
CA ASP A 146 -0.76 9.36 -1.98
C ASP A 146 -0.33 7.96 -2.39
N THR A 147 0.90 7.81 -2.86
CA THR A 147 1.46 6.48 -3.16
C THR A 147 1.53 5.65 -1.90
N ALA A 148 1.97 6.24 -0.79
CA ALA A 148 2.05 5.54 0.50
C ALA A 148 0.67 5.08 0.97
N ARG A 149 -0.35 5.90 0.81
CA ARG A 149 -1.73 5.53 1.17
C ARG A 149 -2.19 4.29 0.41
N ARG A 150 -1.96 4.24 -0.88
CA ARG A 150 -2.35 3.12 -1.73
C ARG A 150 -1.53 1.87 -1.43
N LEU A 151 -0.24 2.04 -1.18
CA LEU A 151 0.61 0.93 -0.76
C LEU A 151 0.17 0.36 0.58
N PHE A 152 -0.25 1.20 1.52
CA PHE A 152 -0.74 0.69 2.80
C PHE A 152 -1.97 -0.19 2.62
N THR A 153 -2.88 0.16 1.73
CA THR A 153 -4.04 -0.67 1.45
C THR A 153 -3.62 -2.08 1.04
N LEU A 154 -2.56 -2.19 0.24
CA LEU A 154 -2.05 -3.49 -0.19
C LEU A 154 -1.36 -4.23 0.96
N ILE A 155 -0.59 -3.52 1.78
CA ILE A 155 0.04 -4.10 2.96
C ILE A 155 -1.02 -4.64 3.92
N TYR A 156 -2.08 -3.88 4.11
CA TYR A 156 -3.20 -4.29 4.95
C TYR A 156 -3.82 -5.59 4.43
N ALA A 157 -3.96 -5.72 3.10
CA ALA A 157 -4.49 -6.94 2.51
C ALA A 157 -3.66 -8.17 2.87
N LEU A 158 -2.34 -8.01 2.93
CA LEU A 158 -1.45 -9.12 3.29
C LEU A 158 -1.55 -9.50 4.78
N HIS A 159 -2.08 -8.62 5.63
CA HIS A 159 -2.25 -8.87 7.05
C HIS A 159 -3.55 -9.60 7.40
N TRP A 160 -4.50 -9.68 6.46
CA TRP A 160 -5.79 -10.34 6.75
C TRP A 160 -5.64 -11.82 7.02
N LYS A 161 -4.52 -12.35 6.65
CA LYS A 161 -4.25 -13.77 6.80
C LYS A 161 -4.12 -14.21 8.26
N GLY A 162 -4.14 -13.35 9.15
CA GLY A 162 -4.07 -13.53 10.59
C GLY A 162 -4.30 -14.82 11.19
#